data_675757136d5f7895b691f0cb2d29a48b
#
_entry.id   675757136d5f7895b691f0cb2d29a48b
#
_cell.length_a   1.000
_cell.length_b   1.000
_cell.length_c   1.000
_cell.angle_alpha   90.00
_cell.angle_beta   90.00
_cell.angle_gamma   90.00
#
_symmetry.space_group_name_H-M   'P 1'
#
loop_
_entity.id
_entity.type
_entity.pdbx_description
1 polymer ?
#
loop_
_entity_poly.entity_id
_entity_poly.type
_entity_poly.pdbx_seq_one_letter_code
_entity_poly.pdbx_strand_id
1 'polypeptide(L)'
;MTEITNLVEQVKRSTDNQINKRLLREKAIADMHLPFEGGMFKITPELLGFVAIWPVDWVVLEDIYQNPIEVDRVVFLAQASQLYNKTMTDWHSEHEKIKRFRKV
;
A
#
# COMPACT_ATOMS: atom_id res chain seq x y z
N MET A 1 -9.66 21.63 -36.81
CA MET A 1 -9.24 20.21 -36.86
C MET A 1 -8.12 19.93 -35.88
N THR A 2 -7.06 20.73 -35.87
CA THR A 2 -5.93 20.58 -34.95
C THR A 2 -6.34 20.68 -33.47
N GLU A 3 -7.28 21.58 -33.16
CA GLU A 3 -7.76 21.77 -31.78
C GLU A 3 -8.52 20.57 -31.25
N ILE A 4 -9.34 19.92 -32.09
CA ILE A 4 -10.10 18.72 -31.71
C ILE A 4 -9.13 17.55 -31.43
N THR A 5 -8.10 17.38 -32.26
CA THR A 5 -7.07 16.35 -32.08
C THR A 5 -6.34 16.56 -30.76
N ASN A 6 -5.98 17.81 -30.42
CA ASN A 6 -5.30 18.14 -29.17
C ASN A 6 -6.18 17.85 -27.95
N LEU A 7 -7.48 18.15 -28.03
CA LEU A 7 -8.43 17.85 -26.96
C LEU A 7 -8.56 16.35 -26.72
N VAL A 8 -8.65 15.55 -27.79
CA VAL A 8 -8.72 14.09 -27.71
C VAL A 8 -7.46 13.53 -27.05
N GLU A 9 -6.28 14.02 -27.43
CA GLU A 9 -5.02 13.60 -26.83
C GLU A 9 -4.94 13.96 -25.35
N GLN A 10 -5.40 15.16 -24.96
CA GLN A 10 -5.42 15.59 -23.56
C GLN A 10 -6.32 14.72 -22.72
N VAL A 11 -7.51 14.40 -23.22
CA VAL A 11 -8.47 13.51 -22.53
C VAL A 11 -7.86 12.12 -22.36
N LYS A 12 -7.25 11.60 -23.42
CA LYS A 12 -6.61 10.29 -23.37
C LYS A 12 -5.49 10.24 -22.34
N ARG A 13 -4.60 11.24 -22.30
CA ARG A 13 -3.51 11.32 -21.33
C ARG A 13 -4.03 11.41 -19.90
N SER A 14 -5.06 12.21 -19.68
CA SER A 14 -5.69 12.35 -18.37
C SER A 14 -6.29 11.03 -17.90
N THR A 15 -6.97 10.29 -18.77
CA THR A 15 -7.56 8.99 -18.48
C THR A 15 -6.48 7.97 -18.18
N ASP A 16 -5.42 7.91 -18.99
CA ASP A 16 -4.30 6.99 -18.80
C ASP A 16 -3.61 7.25 -17.45
N ASN A 17 -3.42 8.52 -17.07
CA ASN A 17 -2.81 8.88 -15.79
C ASN A 17 -3.67 8.43 -14.61
N GLN A 18 -5.00 8.57 -14.71
CA GLN A 18 -5.90 8.12 -13.64
C GLN A 18 -5.92 6.60 -13.51
N ILE A 19 -5.90 5.88 -14.63
CA ILE A 19 -5.80 4.42 -14.64
C ILE A 19 -4.49 3.99 -13.99
N ASN A 20 -3.38 4.61 -14.36
CA ASN A 20 -2.06 4.30 -13.80
C ASN A 20 -2.01 4.58 -12.29
N LYS A 21 -2.58 5.69 -11.82
CA LYS A 21 -2.67 5.99 -10.39
C LYS A 21 -3.43 4.93 -9.63
N ARG A 22 -4.57 4.49 -10.18
CA ARG A 22 -5.39 3.44 -9.57
C ARG A 22 -4.64 2.12 -9.50
N LEU A 23 -3.97 1.73 -10.58
CA LEU A 23 -3.20 0.49 -10.64
C LEU A 23 -2.05 0.50 -9.63
N LEU A 24 -1.36 1.63 -9.48
CA LEU A 24 -0.30 1.77 -8.48
C LEU A 24 -0.84 1.64 -7.05
N ARG A 25 -1.99 2.25 -6.79
CA ARG A 25 -2.63 2.13 -5.47
C ARG A 25 -3.05 0.70 -5.17
N GLU A 26 -3.66 0.02 -6.15
CA GLU A 26 -4.07 -1.37 -6.01
C GLU A 26 -2.88 -2.28 -5.78
N LYS A 27 -1.77 -2.04 -6.47
CA LYS A 27 -0.52 -2.78 -6.27
C LYS A 27 0.02 -2.56 -4.85
N ALA A 28 0.04 -1.32 -4.38
CA ALA A 28 0.51 -1.00 -3.04
C ALA A 28 -0.34 -1.73 -1.98
N ILE A 29 -1.66 -1.74 -2.14
CA ILE A 29 -2.55 -2.45 -1.22
C ILE A 29 -2.29 -3.95 -1.26
N ALA A 30 -2.10 -4.51 -2.46
CA ALA A 30 -1.80 -5.93 -2.62
C ALA A 30 -0.46 -6.32 -1.99
N ASP A 31 0.54 -5.42 -2.08
CA ASP A 31 1.87 -5.65 -1.50
C ASP A 31 1.90 -5.52 0.02
N MET A 32 0.84 -4.97 0.64
CA MET A 32 0.73 -4.79 2.10
C MET A 32 0.27 -6.04 2.84
N HIS A 33 0.70 -7.21 2.39
CA HIS A 33 0.38 -8.48 3.04
C HIS A 33 1.63 -9.12 3.59
N LEU A 34 1.61 -9.46 4.88
CA LEU A 34 2.74 -10.06 5.59
C LEU A 34 2.38 -11.47 6.06
N PRO A 35 3.06 -12.51 5.56
CA PRO A 35 2.97 -13.83 6.16
C PRO A 35 3.75 -13.83 7.49
N PHE A 36 3.11 -14.26 8.57
CA PHE A 36 3.72 -14.28 9.89
C PHE A 36 3.07 -15.35 10.75
N GLU A 37 3.88 -16.21 11.37
CA GLU A 37 3.42 -17.25 12.30
C GLU A 37 2.29 -18.14 11.75
N GLY A 38 2.38 -18.48 10.47
CA GLY A 38 1.38 -19.33 9.82
C GLY A 38 0.11 -18.60 9.38
N GLY A 39 0.01 -17.30 9.63
CA GLY A 39 -1.08 -16.45 9.18
C GLY A 39 -0.68 -15.51 8.07
N MET A 40 -1.65 -14.80 7.52
CA MET A 40 -1.43 -13.76 6.53
C MET A 40 -2.11 -12.49 7.01
N PHE A 41 -1.34 -11.43 7.18
CA PHE A 41 -1.83 -10.17 7.75
C PHE A 41 -1.82 -9.06 6.72
N LYS A 42 -2.93 -8.34 6.63
CA LYS A 42 -2.99 -7.10 5.87
C LYS A 42 -2.48 -5.97 6.76
N ILE A 43 -1.40 -5.33 6.34
CA ILE A 43 -0.77 -4.28 7.13
C ILE A 43 -1.44 -2.95 6.82
N THR A 44 -1.96 -2.31 7.86
CA THR A 44 -2.63 -1.00 7.80
C THR A 44 -2.07 -0.11 8.90
N PRO A 45 -2.21 1.23 8.76
CA PRO A 45 -1.81 2.14 9.84
C PRO A 45 -2.53 1.85 11.16
N GLU A 46 -3.80 1.43 11.09
CA GLU A 46 -4.59 1.09 12.27
C GLU A 46 -4.00 -0.12 13.00
N LEU A 47 -3.62 -1.15 12.26
CA LEU A 47 -3.00 -2.34 12.84
C LEU A 47 -1.64 -2.00 13.47
N LEU A 48 -0.82 -1.22 12.77
CA LEU A 48 0.49 -0.79 13.28
C LEU A 48 0.33 0.02 14.57
N GLY A 49 -0.62 0.95 14.61
CA GLY A 49 -0.89 1.76 15.79
C GLY A 49 -1.37 0.91 16.96
N PHE A 50 -2.28 -0.03 16.71
CA PHE A 50 -2.78 -0.94 17.73
C PHE A 50 -1.66 -1.77 18.34
N VAL A 51 -0.83 -2.38 17.51
CA VAL A 51 0.27 -3.23 17.97
C VAL A 51 1.32 -2.41 18.72
N ALA A 52 1.58 -1.18 18.25
CA ALA A 52 2.58 -0.30 18.87
C ALA A 52 2.20 0.07 20.30
N ILE A 53 0.91 0.29 20.58
CA ILE A 53 0.44 0.70 21.93
C ILE A 53 0.05 -0.47 22.83
N TRP A 54 0.06 -1.71 22.30
CA TRP A 54 -0.31 -2.88 23.10
C TRP A 54 0.68 -3.05 24.26
N PRO A 55 0.19 -3.21 25.52
CA PRO A 55 1.05 -3.10 26.69
C PRO A 55 1.88 -4.36 27.03
N VAL A 56 1.59 -5.48 26.39
CA VAL A 56 2.29 -6.74 26.68
C VAL A 56 3.02 -7.25 25.43
N ASP A 57 3.98 -8.16 25.64
CA ASP A 57 4.85 -8.63 24.55
C ASP A 57 4.14 -9.55 23.55
N TRP A 58 3.03 -10.15 23.96
CA TRP A 58 2.27 -11.05 23.12
C TRP A 58 0.88 -10.49 22.85
N VAL A 59 0.44 -10.60 21.61
CA VAL A 59 -0.88 -10.13 21.21
C VAL A 59 -1.50 -11.16 20.26
N VAL A 60 -2.81 -11.37 20.41
CA VAL A 60 -3.58 -12.19 19.48
C VAL A 60 -4.20 -11.30 18.43
N LEU A 61 -3.87 -11.56 17.17
CA LEU A 61 -4.37 -10.80 16.02
C LEU A 61 -5.14 -11.73 15.10
N GLU A 62 -6.20 -11.20 14.51
CA GLU A 62 -6.96 -11.92 13.48
C GLU A 62 -6.29 -11.70 12.13
N ASP A 63 -5.99 -12.79 11.43
CA ASP A 63 -5.43 -12.68 10.08
C ASP A 63 -6.53 -12.53 9.02
N ILE A 64 -6.16 -12.43 7.74
CA ILE A 64 -7.15 -12.23 6.67
C ILE A 64 -8.08 -13.43 6.47
N TYR A 65 -7.73 -14.59 6.99
CA TYR A 65 -8.55 -15.80 6.93
C TYR A 65 -9.39 -16.00 8.20
N GLN A 66 -9.44 -14.99 9.05
CA GLN A 66 -10.24 -14.99 10.29
C GLN A 66 -9.73 -16.00 11.33
N ASN A 67 -8.42 -16.24 11.34
CA ASN A 67 -7.79 -17.08 12.34
C ASN A 67 -7.14 -16.22 13.43
N PRO A 68 -7.34 -16.55 14.73
CA PRO A 68 -6.64 -15.86 15.80
C PRO A 68 -5.21 -16.38 15.90
N ILE A 69 -4.22 -15.51 15.73
CA ILE A 69 -2.81 -15.84 15.72
C ILE A 69 -2.14 -15.08 16.85
N GLU A 70 -1.43 -15.82 17.75
CA GLU A 70 -0.61 -15.18 18.77
C GLU A 70 0.74 -14.81 18.17
N VAL A 71 1.11 -13.53 18.28
CA VAL A 71 2.35 -13.02 17.69
C VAL A 71 3.17 -12.30 18.75
N ASP A 72 4.50 -12.34 18.59
CA ASP A 72 5.41 -11.49 19.33
C ASP A 72 5.26 -10.07 18.84
N ARG A 73 4.81 -9.18 19.71
CA ARG A 73 4.48 -7.78 19.36
C ARG A 73 5.67 -7.04 18.75
N VAL A 74 6.84 -7.17 19.35
CA VAL A 74 8.03 -6.43 18.91
C VAL A 74 8.50 -6.93 17.55
N VAL A 75 8.57 -8.24 17.36
CA VAL A 75 9.02 -8.85 16.10
C VAL A 75 8.01 -8.54 14.98
N PHE A 76 6.72 -8.71 15.27
CA PHE A 76 5.67 -8.40 14.30
C PHE A 76 5.71 -6.94 13.90
N LEU A 77 5.77 -6.03 14.86
CA LEU A 77 5.79 -4.60 14.60
C LEU A 77 6.99 -4.20 13.75
N ALA A 78 8.16 -4.76 14.03
CA ALA A 78 9.36 -4.47 13.25
C ALA A 78 9.21 -4.90 11.79
N GLN A 79 8.72 -6.12 11.55
CA GLN A 79 8.55 -6.63 10.18
C GLN A 79 7.41 -5.91 9.45
N ALA A 80 6.31 -5.66 10.12
CA ALA A 80 5.16 -4.97 9.53
C ALA A 80 5.50 -3.51 9.19
N SER A 81 6.23 -2.83 10.06
CA SER A 81 6.68 -1.45 9.82
C SER A 81 7.65 -1.36 8.65
N GLN A 82 8.56 -2.33 8.54
CA GLN A 82 9.50 -2.39 7.44
C GLN A 82 8.78 -2.58 6.10
N LEU A 83 7.82 -3.50 6.05
CA LEU A 83 7.00 -3.73 4.86
C LEU A 83 6.21 -2.47 4.50
N TYR A 84 5.58 -1.83 5.48
CA TYR A 84 4.81 -0.61 5.28
C TYR A 84 5.69 0.49 4.68
N ASN A 85 6.83 0.75 5.27
CA ASN A 85 7.75 1.80 4.80
C ASN A 85 8.24 1.52 3.39
N LYS A 86 8.62 0.28 3.09
CA LYS A 86 9.09 -0.10 1.77
C LYS A 86 8.00 0.09 0.72
N THR A 87 6.81 -0.43 0.99
CA THR A 87 5.69 -0.38 0.05
C THR A 87 5.24 1.05 -0.19
N MET A 88 5.14 1.86 0.84
CA MET A 88 4.76 3.27 0.72
C MET A 88 5.81 4.08 -0.03
N THR A 89 7.08 3.81 0.22
CA THR A 89 8.19 4.49 -0.47
C THR A 89 8.18 4.14 -1.96
N ASP A 90 7.99 2.87 -2.29
CA ASP A 90 7.92 2.43 -3.68
C ASP A 90 6.71 3.06 -4.38
N TRP A 91 5.56 3.08 -3.73
CA TRP A 91 4.35 3.72 -4.27
C TRP A 91 4.58 5.20 -4.52
N HIS A 92 5.14 5.91 -3.55
CA HIS A 92 5.45 7.33 -3.69
C HIS A 92 6.39 7.60 -4.86
N SER A 93 7.44 6.79 -5.00
CA SER A 93 8.41 6.90 -6.08
C SER A 93 7.75 6.73 -7.46
N GLU A 94 6.90 5.71 -7.60
CA GLU A 94 6.19 5.46 -8.86
C GLU A 94 5.15 6.55 -9.15
N HIS A 95 4.48 7.04 -8.12
CA HIS A 95 3.52 8.14 -8.26
C HIS A 95 4.21 9.43 -8.72
N GLU A 96 5.41 9.71 -8.22
CA GLU A 96 6.19 10.87 -8.64
C GLU A 96 6.59 10.78 -10.12
N LYS A 97 6.85 9.59 -10.63
CA LYS A 97 7.12 9.40 -12.06
C LYS A 97 5.91 9.78 -12.90
N ILE A 98 4.71 9.36 -12.53
CA ILE A 98 3.47 9.72 -13.21
C ILE A 98 3.26 11.24 -13.17
N LYS A 99 3.53 11.86 -12.04
CA LYS A 99 3.40 13.30 -11.84
C LYS A 99 4.34 14.08 -12.75
N ARG A 100 5.58 13.58 -12.94
CA ARG A 100 6.55 14.19 -13.88
C ARG A 100 6.07 14.10 -15.32
N PHE A 101 5.54 12.97 -15.74
CA PHE A 101 4.98 12.81 -17.09
C PHE A 101 3.80 13.73 -17.35
N ARG A 102 3.04 14.07 -16.31
CA ARG A 102 1.89 14.95 -16.43
C ARG A 102 2.28 16.40 -16.73
N LYS A 103 3.48 16.82 -16.33
CA LYS A 103 3.98 18.19 -16.54
C LYS A 103 4.58 18.41 -17.93
N VAL A 104 4.75 17.38 -18.69
CA VAL A 104 5.30 17.42 -20.04
C VAL A 104 4.16 17.26 -21.05
#